data_6ad99fd23c0181aadf8a8718bb6422b6
#
_entry.id   6ad99fd23c0181aadf8a8718bb6422b6
#
_cell.length_a   1.000
_cell.length_b   1.000
_cell.length_c   1.000
_cell.angle_alpha   90.00
_cell.angle_beta   90.00
_cell.angle_gamma   90.00
#
_symmetry.space_group_name_H-M   'P 1'
#
loop_
_entity.id
_entity.type
_entity.pdbx_description
1 polymer ?
#
loop_
_entity_poly.entity_id
_entity_poly.type
_entity_poly.pdbx_seq_one_letter_code
_entity_poly.pdbx_strand_id
1 'polypeptide(L)'
;MFVIVSTYRAKVGEDDAIIALHEDLQRKQDLKAKAYLSWELLRKVDAPREFIAIAYFSSEELAKAAESDLEQDAWYGRLVSLLEEGPQHTGCISEWRLQ
;
A
#
# COMPACT_ATOMS: atom_id res chain seq x y z
N MET A 1 -12.22 -11.95 4.11
CA MET A 1 -11.22 -10.85 4.20
C MET A 1 -10.97 -10.31 2.81
N PHE A 2 -10.97 -9.01 2.68
CA PHE A 2 -10.70 -8.32 1.41
C PHE A 2 -9.26 -7.82 1.38
N VAL A 3 -8.57 -8.03 0.26
CA VAL A 3 -7.13 -7.74 0.14
C VAL A 3 -6.93 -6.85 -1.09
N ILE A 4 -6.19 -5.76 -0.93
CA ILE A 4 -5.79 -4.94 -2.06
C ILE A 4 -4.31 -5.22 -2.33
N VAL A 5 -4.02 -5.69 -3.54
CA VAL A 5 -2.65 -5.90 -4.01
C VAL A 5 -2.32 -4.77 -4.96
N SER A 6 -1.25 -4.04 -4.68
CA SER A 6 -0.82 -2.92 -5.49
C SER A 6 0.60 -3.16 -6.00
N THR A 7 0.84 -2.83 -7.27
CA THR A 7 2.17 -2.93 -7.87
C THR A 7 2.60 -1.60 -8.43
N TYR A 8 3.87 -1.26 -8.28
CA TYR A 8 4.42 -0.02 -8.81
C TYR A 8 5.94 -0.08 -8.92
N ARG A 9 6.49 0.86 -9.70
CA ARG A 9 7.94 0.99 -9.89
C ARG A 9 8.38 2.39 -9.52
N ALA A 10 9.43 2.47 -8.69
CA ALA A 10 10.03 3.74 -8.30
C ALA A 10 10.81 4.38 -9.45
N LYS A 11 10.85 5.70 -9.48
CA LYS A 11 11.81 6.43 -10.30
C LYS A 11 13.23 6.04 -9.88
N VAL A 12 14.19 6.17 -10.79
CA VAL A 12 15.60 5.88 -10.50
C VAL A 12 16.05 6.71 -9.30
N GLY A 13 16.63 6.04 -8.30
CA GLY A 13 17.13 6.70 -7.09
C GLY A 13 16.08 6.96 -6.02
N GLU A 14 14.80 6.64 -6.26
CA GLU A 14 13.70 6.94 -5.32
C GLU A 14 13.18 5.71 -4.58
N ASP A 15 13.79 4.56 -4.76
CA ASP A 15 13.32 3.32 -4.15
C ASP A 15 13.37 3.36 -2.62
N ASP A 16 14.46 3.88 -2.01
CA ASP A 16 14.53 4.01 -0.55
C ASP A 16 13.54 5.04 -0.01
N ALA A 17 13.22 6.07 -0.78
CA ALA A 17 12.24 7.08 -0.40
C ALA A 17 10.83 6.46 -0.26
N ILE A 18 10.50 5.44 -1.05
CA ILE A 18 9.22 4.74 -0.94
C ILE A 18 9.11 4.01 0.39
N ILE A 19 10.19 3.35 0.82
CA ILE A 19 10.22 2.67 2.12
C ILE A 19 10.07 3.69 3.26
N ALA A 20 10.82 4.79 3.18
CA ALA A 20 10.75 5.85 4.19
C ALA A 20 9.35 6.46 4.27
N LEU A 21 8.66 6.59 3.14
CA LEU A 21 7.30 7.11 3.10
C LEU A 21 6.31 6.18 3.83
N HIS A 22 6.49 4.86 3.73
CA HIS A 22 5.67 3.89 4.46
C HIS A 22 5.96 3.90 5.96
N GLU A 23 7.22 4.04 6.34
CA GLU A 23 7.58 4.18 7.76
C GLU A 23 6.96 5.43 8.36
N ASP A 24 6.97 6.53 7.62
CA ASP A 24 6.35 7.79 8.03
C ASP A 24 4.84 7.65 8.20
N LEU A 25 4.19 6.94 7.29
CA LEU A 25 2.76 6.63 7.36
C LEU A 25 2.42 5.93 8.67
N GLN A 26 3.18 4.90 9.04
CA GLN A 26 2.94 4.13 10.26
C GLN A 26 3.11 4.99 11.52
N ARG A 27 4.05 5.93 11.50
CA ARG A 27 4.28 6.82 12.65
C ARG A 27 3.20 7.88 12.81
N LYS A 28 2.64 8.39 11.70
CA LYS A 28 1.76 9.56 11.71
C LYS A 28 0.28 9.25 11.69
N GLN A 29 -0.11 8.05 11.27
CA GLN A 29 -1.51 7.69 11.13
C GLN A 29 -1.84 6.44 11.95
N ASP A 30 -3.05 6.44 12.52
CA ASP A 30 -3.61 5.26 13.18
C ASP A 30 -4.31 4.40 12.13
N LEU A 31 -3.54 3.53 11.47
CA LEU A 31 -4.04 2.70 10.39
C LEU A 31 -5.09 1.69 10.86
N LYS A 32 -4.98 1.19 12.08
CA LYS A 32 -5.98 0.27 12.62
C LYS A 32 -7.32 0.96 12.84
N ALA A 33 -7.31 2.21 13.29
CA ALA A 33 -8.54 2.99 13.41
C ALA A 33 -9.18 3.28 12.04
N LYS A 34 -8.39 3.21 10.97
CA LYS A 34 -8.86 3.36 9.59
C LYS A 34 -9.19 2.03 8.94
N ALA A 35 -9.38 0.98 9.75
CA ALA A 35 -9.80 -0.36 9.35
C ALA A 35 -8.75 -1.22 8.62
N TYR A 36 -7.50 -0.82 8.59
CA TYR A 36 -6.44 -1.69 8.08
C TYR A 36 -6.13 -2.79 9.11
N LEU A 37 -6.31 -4.04 8.71
CA LEU A 37 -5.93 -5.18 9.55
C LEU A 37 -4.44 -5.45 9.48
N SER A 38 -3.86 -5.27 8.31
CA SER A 38 -2.45 -5.47 8.06
C SER A 38 -2.09 -4.76 6.76
N TRP A 39 -0.83 -4.36 6.64
CA TRP A 39 -0.30 -3.76 5.41
C TRP A 39 1.17 -4.11 5.31
N GLU A 40 1.59 -4.66 4.18
CA GLU A 40 2.97 -5.06 3.94
C GLU A 40 3.47 -4.51 2.62
N LEU A 41 4.70 -4.01 2.63
CA LEU A 41 5.39 -3.57 1.44
C LEU A 41 6.51 -4.56 1.12
N LEU A 42 6.49 -5.11 -0.10
CA LEU A 42 7.50 -6.03 -0.58
C LEU A 42 8.31 -5.38 -1.70
N ARG A 43 9.62 -5.62 -1.69
CA ARG A 43 10.52 -5.21 -2.77
C ARG A 43 11.00 -6.46 -3.49
N LYS A 44 10.97 -6.46 -4.81
CA LYS A 44 11.48 -7.61 -5.58
C LYS A 44 13.00 -7.72 -5.44
N VAL A 45 13.48 -8.94 -5.21
CA VAL A 45 14.91 -9.20 -4.99
C VAL A 45 15.77 -8.85 -6.22
N ASP A 46 15.27 -9.20 -7.41
CA ASP A 46 15.99 -9.02 -8.68
C ASP A 46 15.53 -7.80 -9.49
N ALA A 47 14.64 -7.00 -8.91
CA ALA A 47 14.18 -5.75 -9.50
C ALA A 47 13.90 -4.74 -8.36
N PRO A 48 14.95 -4.13 -7.77
CA PRO A 48 14.83 -3.40 -6.51
C PRO A 48 14.04 -2.10 -6.58
N ARG A 49 13.64 -1.63 -7.75
CA ARG A 49 12.72 -0.50 -7.89
C ARG A 49 11.27 -0.92 -8.02
N GLU A 50 11.00 -2.23 -8.09
CA GLU A 50 9.64 -2.75 -8.21
C GLU A 50 9.13 -3.22 -6.86
N PHE A 51 7.93 -2.77 -6.52
CA PHE A 51 7.29 -3.01 -5.23
C PHE A 51 5.92 -3.65 -5.39
N ILE A 52 5.57 -4.44 -4.38
CA ILE A 52 4.23 -5.00 -4.22
C ILE A 52 3.76 -4.61 -2.83
N ALA A 53 2.60 -3.97 -2.72
CA ALA A 53 1.99 -3.63 -1.45
C ALA A 53 0.74 -4.48 -1.26
N ILE A 54 0.54 -5.02 -0.06
CA ILE A 54 -0.59 -5.88 0.26
C ILE A 54 -1.28 -5.31 1.50
N ALA A 55 -2.52 -4.86 1.35
CA ALA A 55 -3.32 -4.32 2.44
C ALA A 55 -4.53 -5.20 2.69
N TYR A 56 -4.78 -5.53 3.96
CA TYR A 56 -5.85 -6.42 4.39
C TYR A 56 -6.94 -5.65 5.12
N PHE A 57 -8.20 -5.93 4.76
CA PHE A 57 -9.39 -5.36 5.38
C PHE A 57 -10.40 -6.46 5.73
N SER A 58 -11.26 -6.22 6.71
CA SER A 58 -12.33 -7.18 7.06
C SER A 58 -13.34 -7.33 5.91
N SER A 59 -13.58 -6.25 5.15
CA SER A 59 -14.57 -6.24 4.07
C SER A 59 -14.18 -5.24 2.98
N GLU A 60 -14.77 -5.42 1.82
CA GLU A 60 -14.61 -4.49 0.70
C GLU A 60 -15.15 -3.09 1.05
N GLU A 61 -16.24 -3.03 1.82
CA GLU A 61 -16.83 -1.75 2.22
C GLU A 61 -15.86 -0.91 3.05
N LEU A 62 -15.14 -1.54 3.98
CA LEU A 62 -14.14 -0.86 4.79
C LEU A 62 -12.95 -0.40 3.96
N ALA A 63 -12.55 -1.19 2.96
CA ALA A 63 -11.49 -0.80 2.03
C ALA A 63 -11.88 0.45 1.25
N LYS A 64 -13.12 0.50 0.75
CA LYS A 64 -13.64 1.66 0.02
C LYS A 64 -13.71 2.91 0.90
N ALA A 65 -14.10 2.73 2.16
CA ALA A 65 -14.14 3.85 3.11
C ALA A 65 -12.73 4.43 3.35
N ALA A 66 -11.70 3.58 3.39
CA ALA A 66 -10.32 4.02 3.53
C ALA A 66 -9.85 4.88 2.35
N GLU A 67 -10.35 4.63 1.15
CA GLU A 67 -10.03 5.43 -0.04
C GLU A 67 -10.52 6.87 0.05
N SER A 68 -11.53 7.12 0.88
CA SER A 68 -12.09 8.47 1.08
C SER A 68 -11.38 9.27 2.16
N ASP A 69 -10.39 8.69 2.82
CA ASP A 69 -9.64 9.34 3.90
C ASP A 69 -8.69 10.40 3.33
N LEU A 70 -8.80 11.65 3.82
CA LEU A 70 -8.00 12.75 3.30
C LEU A 70 -6.51 12.63 3.60
N GLU A 71 -6.14 12.07 4.74
CA GLU A 71 -4.74 11.84 5.07
C GLU A 71 -4.12 10.79 4.14
N GLN A 72 -4.88 9.73 3.83
CA GLN A 72 -4.46 8.71 2.89
C GLN A 72 -4.32 9.27 1.48
N ASP A 73 -5.23 10.12 1.07
CA ASP A 73 -5.18 10.76 -0.25
C ASP A 73 -3.94 11.63 -0.39
N ALA A 74 -3.61 12.43 0.62
CA ALA A 74 -2.41 13.26 0.63
C ALA A 74 -1.13 12.39 0.60
N TRP A 75 -1.09 11.31 1.38
CA TRP A 75 0.03 10.37 1.39
C TRP A 75 0.19 9.69 0.02
N TYR A 76 -0.91 9.26 -0.57
CA TYR A 76 -0.94 8.62 -1.88
C TYR A 76 -0.36 9.55 -2.96
N GLY A 77 -0.69 10.84 -2.91
CA GLY A 77 -0.13 11.83 -3.83
C GLY A 77 1.40 11.90 -3.74
N ARG A 78 1.94 11.82 -2.52
CA ARG A 78 3.39 11.77 -2.33
C ARG A 78 3.99 10.48 -2.87
N LEU A 79 3.32 9.34 -2.69
CA LEU A 79 3.76 8.08 -3.27
C LEU A 79 3.85 8.18 -4.80
N VAL A 80 2.77 8.63 -5.43
CA VAL A 80 2.71 8.75 -6.89
C VAL A 80 3.84 9.62 -7.44
N SER A 81 4.22 10.67 -6.72
CA SER A 81 5.32 11.56 -7.15
C SER A 81 6.68 10.85 -7.24
N LEU A 82 6.84 9.72 -6.54
CA LEU A 82 8.07 8.94 -6.53
C LEU A 82 8.09 7.82 -7.57
N LEU A 83 6.97 7.64 -8.29
CA LEU A 83 6.80 6.49 -9.18
C LEU A 83 7.05 6.82 -10.64
N GLU A 84 7.72 5.88 -11.32
CA GLU A 84 7.89 5.85 -12.76
C GLU A 84 6.68 5.17 -13.41
N GLU A 85 6.10 4.17 -12.72
CA GLU A 85 4.98 3.38 -13.22
C GLU A 85 4.09 2.94 -12.08
N GLY A 86 2.79 2.97 -12.30
CA GLY A 86 1.78 2.59 -11.33
C GLY A 86 1.30 3.76 -10.48
N PRO A 87 0.60 3.48 -9.37
CA PRO A 87 0.25 2.13 -8.88
C PRO A 87 -0.88 1.50 -9.68
N GLN A 88 -0.85 0.17 -9.75
CA GLN A 88 -1.96 -0.63 -10.21
C GLN A 88 -2.53 -1.39 -9.02
N HIS A 89 -3.83 -1.27 -8.79
CA HIS A 89 -4.51 -1.89 -7.66
C HIS A 89 -5.41 -3.02 -8.11
N THR A 90 -5.37 -4.14 -7.40
CA THR A 90 -6.25 -5.29 -7.64
C THR A 90 -6.93 -5.67 -6.34
N GLY A 91 -8.28 -5.68 -6.33
CA GLY A 91 -9.05 -6.17 -5.20
C GLY A 91 -9.14 -7.70 -5.27
N CYS A 92 -8.88 -8.35 -4.15
CA CYS A 92 -8.88 -9.81 -4.04
C CYS A 92 -9.65 -10.25 -2.81
N ILE A 93 -10.14 -11.49 -2.84
CA ILE A 93 -10.74 -12.13 -1.69
C ILE A 93 -9.78 -13.22 -1.23
N SER A 94 -9.47 -13.25 0.08
CA SER A 94 -8.63 -14.30 0.63
C SER A 94 -9.41 -15.62 0.67
N GLU A 95 -8.98 -16.59 -0.12
CA GLU A 95 -9.63 -17.90 -0.21
C GLU A 95 -9.00 -18.93 0.73
N TRP A 96 -7.70 -18.82 0.97
CA TRP A 96 -6.99 -19.73 1.86
C TRP A 96 -5.76 -19.04 2.46
N ARG A 97 -5.57 -19.26 3.75
CA ARG A 97 -4.37 -18.81 4.47
C ARG A 97 -3.91 -19.92 5.41
N LEU A 98 -2.61 -20.12 5.48
CA LEU A 98 -2.02 -20.99 6.50
C LEU A 98 -2.11 -20.27 7.85
N GLN A 99 -2.61 -20.96 8.87
CA GLN A 99 -2.73 -20.40 10.22
C GLN A 99 -1.79 -21.09 11.20
#